data_7365e92e60cd0f16309cbdeecdab6376
#
_entry.id   7365e92e60cd0f16309cbdeecdab6376
#
_cell.length_a   1.000
_cell.length_b   1.000
_cell.length_c   1.000
_cell.angle_alpha   90.00
_cell.angle_beta   90.00
_cell.angle_gamma   90.00
#
_symmetry.space_group_name_H-M   'P 1'
#
loop_
_entity.id
_entity.type
_entity.pdbx_description
1 polymer ?
#
loop_
_entity_poly.entity_id
_entity_poly.type
_entity_poly.pdbx_seq_one_letter_code
_entity_poly.pdbx_strand_id
1 'polypeptide(L)'
;VIGAEYKGTKGYYPVDFEDTDADKLIKIIRNKKYVFNINSADGPGYADKETAASQPSVHINVNIIEWDMTEGQMGASGNYYLWTEKREAVLYRKANSAVTISMKSNILSEAITMAFKTDLNGPATNIANGIRNNRFEALFVNDADGYPAGLKITALGDYDKNSAGTNSDTIVLLSGRIRLEIQIHLYNQGQNDWELDGDISTDLGE
;
A
#
# COMPACT_ATOMS: atom_id res chain seq x y z
N VAL A 1 25.82 -3.29 -0.79
CA VAL A 1 26.54 -3.66 0.46
C VAL A 1 25.80 -3.05 1.65
N ILE A 2 25.48 -3.84 2.64
CA ILE A 2 24.83 -3.44 3.89
C ILE A 2 25.86 -3.46 5.02
N GLY A 3 25.96 -2.38 5.80
CA GLY A 3 26.75 -2.36 7.03
C GLY A 3 25.87 -2.79 8.21
N ALA A 4 26.30 -3.78 8.98
CA ALA A 4 25.57 -4.28 10.14
C ALA A 4 26.52 -4.78 11.23
N GLU A 5 26.00 -5.07 12.41
CA GLU A 5 26.72 -5.61 13.54
C GLU A 5 26.21 -7.01 13.86
N TYR A 6 27.11 -7.97 13.90
CA TYR A 6 26.84 -9.35 14.30
C TYR A 6 27.59 -9.67 15.60
N LYS A 7 26.85 -9.95 16.67
CA LYS A 7 27.42 -10.29 18.01
C LYS A 7 28.53 -9.33 18.47
N GLY A 8 28.30 -8.01 18.28
CA GLY A 8 29.26 -6.98 18.69
C GLY A 8 30.37 -6.67 17.69
N THR A 9 30.42 -7.38 16.55
CA THR A 9 31.40 -7.15 15.49
C THR A 9 30.75 -6.47 14.30
N LYS A 10 31.22 -5.27 13.95
CA LYS A 10 30.79 -4.55 12.74
C LYS A 10 31.32 -5.23 11.49
N GLY A 11 30.48 -5.35 10.46
CA GLY A 11 30.86 -5.94 9.19
C GLY A 11 30.02 -5.38 8.04
N TYR A 12 30.47 -5.69 6.82
CA TYR A 12 29.84 -5.32 5.57
C TYR A 12 29.41 -6.57 4.82
N TYR A 13 28.15 -6.60 4.40
CA TYR A 13 27.52 -7.73 3.74
C TYR A 13 27.17 -7.35 2.32
N PRO A 14 27.72 -8.02 1.29
CA PRO A 14 27.20 -7.88 -0.06
C PRO A 14 25.80 -8.44 -0.13
N VAL A 15 24.95 -7.81 -0.91
CA VAL A 15 23.60 -8.28 -1.21
C VAL A 15 23.46 -8.28 -2.71
N ASP A 16 23.28 -9.45 -3.28
CA ASP A 16 23.01 -9.59 -4.69
C ASP A 16 21.55 -9.29 -4.98
N PHE A 17 21.29 -8.53 -6.04
CA PHE A 17 19.96 -8.25 -6.53
C PHE A 17 19.53 -9.42 -7.42
N GLU A 18 19.09 -10.51 -6.79
CA GLU A 18 18.63 -11.70 -7.48
C GLU A 18 17.14 -11.91 -7.21
N ASP A 19 16.41 -12.34 -8.23
CA ASP A 19 15.07 -12.83 -8.08
C ASP A 19 15.14 -14.27 -7.55
N THR A 20 14.63 -14.49 -6.35
CA THR A 20 14.65 -15.80 -5.68
C THR A 20 13.96 -16.90 -6.48
N ASP A 21 13.05 -16.53 -7.40
CA ASP A 21 12.28 -17.50 -8.19
C ASP A 21 12.90 -17.80 -9.58
N ALA A 22 13.90 -17.05 -10.02
CA ALA A 22 14.36 -17.10 -11.40
C ALA A 22 15.88 -17.16 -11.61
N ASP A 23 16.72 -17.19 -10.56
CA ASP A 23 18.19 -17.08 -10.66
C ASP A 23 18.65 -15.94 -11.59
N LYS A 24 17.91 -14.84 -11.60
CA LYS A 24 18.18 -13.69 -12.46
C LYS A 24 18.46 -12.45 -11.62
N LEU A 25 19.48 -11.70 -12.03
CA LEU A 25 19.75 -10.39 -11.46
C LEU A 25 18.56 -9.44 -11.70
N ILE A 26 18.04 -8.88 -10.63
CA ILE A 26 17.01 -7.85 -10.68
C ILE A 26 17.64 -6.55 -11.17
N LYS A 27 17.14 -6.00 -12.27
CA LYS A 27 17.55 -4.68 -12.74
C LYS A 27 16.96 -3.60 -11.85
N ILE A 28 17.80 -2.69 -11.36
CA ILE A 28 17.31 -1.49 -10.66
C ILE A 28 16.61 -0.59 -11.68
N ILE A 29 15.30 -0.47 -11.53
CA ILE A 29 14.42 0.32 -12.40
C ILE A 29 14.06 1.63 -11.69
N ARG A 30 14.04 2.72 -12.44
CA ARG A 30 13.61 4.04 -11.92
C ARG A 30 12.14 3.97 -11.48
N ASN A 31 11.80 4.71 -10.43
CA ASN A 31 10.46 4.80 -9.81
C ASN A 31 9.98 3.50 -9.12
N LYS A 32 10.88 2.57 -8.85
CA LYS A 32 10.59 1.42 -8.01
C LYS A 32 11.24 1.55 -6.64
N LYS A 33 10.59 1.04 -5.62
CA LYS A 33 11.12 0.92 -4.26
C LYS A 33 11.55 -0.52 -4.05
N TYR A 34 12.76 -0.70 -3.57
CA TYR A 34 13.30 -2.02 -3.21
C TYR A 34 13.38 -2.10 -1.70
N VAL A 35 12.75 -3.11 -1.12
CA VAL A 35 12.78 -3.38 0.32
C VAL A 35 13.62 -4.62 0.56
N PHE A 36 14.68 -4.45 1.33
CA PHE A 36 15.56 -5.54 1.74
C PHE A 36 15.10 -6.05 3.09
N ASN A 37 14.54 -7.26 3.13
CA ASN A 37 14.23 -7.95 4.37
C ASN A 37 15.40 -8.86 4.75
N ILE A 38 16.12 -8.51 5.79
CA ILE A 38 17.17 -9.35 6.35
C ILE A 38 16.50 -10.40 7.23
N ASN A 39 16.46 -11.64 6.76
CA ASN A 39 15.81 -12.76 7.46
C ASN A 39 16.72 -13.34 8.54
N SER A 40 18.02 -13.45 8.26
CA SER A 40 19.00 -13.95 9.22
C SER A 40 20.41 -13.47 8.87
N ALA A 41 21.28 -13.44 9.87
CA ALA A 41 22.71 -13.38 9.72
C ALA A 41 23.32 -14.49 10.58
N ASP A 42 24.19 -15.32 10.00
CA ASP A 42 24.77 -16.48 10.66
C ASP A 42 26.29 -16.34 10.92
N GLY A 43 26.89 -15.23 10.51
CA GLY A 43 28.28 -14.92 10.71
C GLY A 43 28.64 -13.44 10.55
N PRO A 44 29.88 -13.05 10.86
CA PRO A 44 30.36 -11.69 10.67
C PRO A 44 30.50 -11.38 9.17
N GLY A 45 30.18 -10.13 8.78
CA GLY A 45 30.43 -9.63 7.44
C GLY A 45 31.93 -9.37 7.17
N TYR A 46 32.23 -8.90 5.96
CA TYR A 46 33.57 -8.48 5.59
C TYR A 46 34.02 -7.25 6.40
N ALA A 47 35.35 -7.11 6.59
CA ALA A 47 35.89 -6.05 7.43
C ALA A 47 35.73 -4.64 6.84
N ASP A 48 35.67 -4.51 5.52
CA ASP A 48 35.51 -3.25 4.81
C ASP A 48 34.54 -3.36 3.64
N LYS A 49 34.04 -2.20 3.22
CA LYS A 49 33.01 -2.06 2.19
C LYS A 49 33.52 -2.43 0.80
N GLU A 50 34.74 -2.13 0.50
CA GLU A 50 35.40 -2.36 -0.79
C GLU A 50 35.60 -3.87 -1.02
N THR A 51 36.06 -4.57 -0.01
CA THR A 51 36.15 -6.04 -0.02
C THR A 51 34.78 -6.66 -0.20
N ALA A 52 33.80 -6.22 0.59
CA ALA A 52 32.42 -6.72 0.48
C ALA A 52 31.82 -6.52 -0.93
N ALA A 53 32.07 -5.38 -1.56
CA ALA A 53 31.54 -5.08 -2.88
C ALA A 53 32.07 -5.98 -4.01
N SER A 54 33.22 -6.63 -3.80
CA SER A 54 33.85 -7.50 -4.77
C SER A 54 33.73 -9.00 -4.48
N GLN A 55 33.05 -9.35 -3.40
CA GLN A 55 32.87 -10.71 -2.94
C GLN A 55 31.42 -11.18 -3.00
N PRO A 56 31.18 -12.49 -3.09
CA PRO A 56 29.83 -13.04 -3.06
C PRO A 56 29.13 -12.77 -1.72
N SER A 57 27.82 -12.78 -1.74
CA SER A 57 27.00 -12.68 -0.53
C SER A 57 27.24 -13.88 0.38
N VAL A 58 27.62 -13.62 1.62
CA VAL A 58 27.88 -14.65 2.64
C VAL A 58 27.28 -14.20 3.98
N HIS A 59 26.90 -15.17 4.80
CA HIS A 59 26.46 -14.96 6.18
C HIS A 59 25.23 -14.05 6.35
N ILE A 60 24.50 -13.74 5.28
CA ILE A 60 23.28 -12.94 5.34
C ILE A 60 22.24 -13.54 4.38
N ASN A 61 21.03 -13.71 4.87
CA ASN A 61 19.89 -14.10 4.05
C ASN A 61 18.97 -12.88 3.89
N VAL A 62 18.83 -12.40 2.67
CA VAL A 62 18.06 -11.21 2.34
C VAL A 62 17.02 -11.56 1.29
N ASN A 63 15.77 -11.20 1.55
CA ASN A 63 14.72 -11.23 0.55
C ASN A 63 14.49 -9.82 0.05
N ILE A 64 14.49 -9.64 -1.28
CA ILE A 64 14.28 -8.35 -1.94
C ILE A 64 12.86 -8.32 -2.48
N ILE A 65 12.07 -7.36 -2.00
CA ILE A 65 10.73 -7.10 -2.49
C ILE A 65 10.78 -5.87 -3.39
N GLU A 66 10.47 -6.06 -4.67
CA GLU A 66 10.31 -4.98 -5.63
C GLU A 66 8.88 -4.44 -5.59
N TRP A 67 8.74 -3.11 -5.51
CA TRP A 67 7.46 -2.42 -5.44
C TRP A 67 7.34 -1.41 -6.57
N ASP A 68 6.29 -1.53 -7.36
CA ASP A 68 5.94 -0.47 -8.30
C ASP A 68 5.30 0.69 -7.53
N MET A 69 5.93 1.86 -7.61
CA MET A 69 5.54 3.05 -6.86
C MET A 69 4.78 4.05 -7.73
N THR A 70 4.47 3.72 -8.98
CA THR A 70 3.86 4.69 -9.89
C THR A 70 2.44 5.08 -9.48
N GLU A 71 1.68 4.15 -8.89
CA GLU A 71 0.30 4.41 -8.43
C GLU A 71 0.06 4.00 -6.98
N GLY A 72 0.89 3.13 -6.42
CA GLY A 72 0.72 2.59 -5.08
C GLY A 72 1.28 3.45 -3.96
N GLN A 73 0.98 3.06 -2.73
CA GLN A 73 1.57 3.62 -1.52
C GLN A 73 1.99 2.51 -0.57
N MET A 74 3.01 2.80 0.24
CA MET A 74 3.46 1.88 1.27
C MET A 74 3.79 2.63 2.56
N GLY A 75 3.31 2.11 3.68
CA GLY A 75 3.76 2.45 5.02
C GLY A 75 4.55 1.30 5.62
N ALA A 76 5.63 1.60 6.31
CA ALA A 76 6.41 0.61 7.04
C ALA A 76 6.90 1.15 8.38
N SER A 77 6.98 0.27 9.38
CA SER A 77 7.50 0.58 10.71
C SER A 77 8.15 -0.67 11.32
N GLY A 78 9.47 -0.64 11.49
CA GLY A 78 10.23 -1.83 11.85
C GLY A 78 10.09 -2.92 10.78
N ASN A 79 9.74 -4.12 11.20
CA ASN A 79 9.52 -5.26 10.30
C ASN A 79 8.09 -5.32 9.71
N TYR A 80 7.22 -4.38 10.09
CA TYR A 80 5.84 -4.35 9.65
C TYR A 80 5.66 -3.44 8.44
N TYR A 81 4.83 -3.87 7.50
CA TYR A 81 4.48 -3.07 6.32
C TYR A 81 3.02 -3.25 5.92
N LEU A 82 2.50 -2.22 5.26
CA LEU A 82 1.20 -2.19 4.61
C LEU A 82 1.35 -1.48 3.27
N TRP A 83 0.90 -2.10 2.21
CA TRP A 83 0.95 -1.58 0.85
C TRP A 83 -0.39 -1.66 0.16
N THR A 84 -0.69 -0.67 -0.66
CA THR A 84 -1.84 -0.66 -1.57
C THR A 84 -1.40 -0.33 -2.99
N GLU A 85 -1.99 -0.99 -3.98
CA GLU A 85 -1.70 -0.78 -5.40
C GLU A 85 -2.01 0.65 -5.84
N LYS A 86 -3.09 1.24 -5.29
CA LYS A 86 -3.60 2.57 -5.64
C LYS A 86 -3.85 3.41 -4.40
N ARG A 87 -3.85 4.73 -4.60
CA ARG A 87 -4.22 5.73 -3.58
C ARG A 87 -5.63 6.23 -3.75
N GLU A 88 -6.27 5.87 -4.85
CA GLU A 88 -7.58 6.36 -5.25
C GLU A 88 -8.49 5.20 -5.64
N ALA A 89 -9.73 5.29 -5.23
CA ALA A 89 -10.82 4.40 -5.58
C ALA A 89 -11.86 5.19 -6.38
N VAL A 90 -12.06 4.83 -7.63
CA VAL A 90 -13.05 5.45 -8.50
C VAL A 90 -14.26 4.54 -8.61
N LEU A 91 -15.42 5.05 -8.24
CA LEU A 91 -16.71 4.35 -8.25
C LEU A 91 -17.74 5.13 -9.06
N TYR A 92 -18.72 4.43 -9.62
CA TYR A 92 -19.87 5.10 -10.20
C TYR A 92 -20.89 5.50 -9.11
N ARG A 93 -21.66 6.56 -9.35
CA ARG A 93 -22.79 7.02 -8.50
C ARG A 93 -23.99 6.07 -8.56
N LYS A 94 -23.71 4.79 -8.49
CA LYS A 94 -24.73 3.74 -8.60
C LYS A 94 -24.57 2.76 -7.45
N ALA A 95 -25.67 2.35 -6.87
CA ALA A 95 -25.69 1.32 -5.85
C ALA A 95 -24.93 0.07 -6.29
N ASN A 96 -24.13 -0.46 -5.39
CA ASN A 96 -23.27 -1.63 -5.61
C ASN A 96 -22.14 -1.44 -6.63
N SER A 97 -21.89 -0.21 -7.11
CA SER A 97 -20.61 0.07 -7.78
C SER A 97 -19.49 -0.23 -6.80
N ALA A 98 -18.55 -1.06 -7.20
CA ALA A 98 -17.46 -1.49 -6.33
C ALA A 98 -16.14 -1.56 -7.08
N VAL A 99 -15.05 -1.30 -6.35
CA VAL A 99 -13.67 -1.51 -6.77
C VAL A 99 -12.92 -2.27 -5.69
N THR A 100 -12.00 -3.11 -6.08
CA THR A 100 -11.05 -3.75 -5.14
C THR A 100 -9.64 -3.27 -5.48
N ILE A 101 -8.98 -2.66 -4.49
CA ILE A 101 -7.58 -2.25 -4.57
C ILE A 101 -6.75 -3.37 -3.98
N SER A 102 -5.77 -3.87 -4.73
CA SER A 102 -4.85 -4.90 -4.24
C SER A 102 -4.04 -4.39 -3.05
N MET A 103 -3.85 -5.25 -2.08
CA MET A 103 -3.08 -4.97 -0.88
C MET A 103 -2.03 -6.05 -0.63
N LYS A 104 -0.97 -5.67 0.06
CA LYS A 104 0.00 -6.60 0.63
C LYS A 104 0.41 -6.13 2.01
N SER A 105 0.50 -7.05 2.96
CA SER A 105 0.87 -6.74 4.33
C SER A 105 1.40 -8.00 5.03
N ASN A 106 2.25 -7.80 6.01
CA ASN A 106 2.57 -8.80 7.02
C ASN A 106 1.92 -8.48 8.38
N ILE A 107 0.86 -7.67 8.35
CA ILE A 107 0.04 -7.32 9.51
C ILE A 107 -1.34 -7.94 9.26
N LEU A 108 -1.85 -8.70 10.23
CA LEU A 108 -3.20 -9.28 10.16
C LEU A 108 -4.24 -8.15 10.03
N SER A 109 -5.30 -8.38 9.25
CA SER A 109 -6.34 -7.38 9.02
C SER A 109 -7.00 -6.89 10.32
N GLU A 110 -7.16 -7.75 11.31
CA GLU A 110 -7.71 -7.42 12.63
C GLU A 110 -6.84 -6.45 13.44
N ALA A 111 -5.52 -6.36 13.13
CA ALA A 111 -4.58 -5.43 13.74
C ALA A 111 -4.45 -4.11 12.95
N ILE A 112 -5.24 -3.92 11.91
CA ILE A 112 -5.32 -2.69 11.12
C ILE A 112 -6.64 -1.99 11.41
N THR A 113 -6.57 -0.81 11.98
CA THR A 113 -7.76 0.04 12.18
C THR A 113 -8.09 0.74 10.86
N MET A 114 -9.36 0.70 10.49
CA MET A 114 -9.91 1.40 9.34
C MET A 114 -10.86 2.51 9.82
N ALA A 115 -10.78 3.70 9.21
CA ALA A 115 -11.66 4.82 9.53
C ALA A 115 -11.94 5.65 8.28
N PHE A 116 -13.09 6.31 8.20
CA PHE A 116 -13.27 7.44 7.29
C PHE A 116 -12.65 8.69 7.90
N LYS A 117 -12.04 9.52 7.06
CA LYS A 117 -11.33 10.74 7.50
C LYS A 117 -12.31 11.83 7.98
N THR A 118 -13.52 11.83 7.44
CA THR A 118 -14.55 12.84 7.74
C THR A 118 -15.89 12.19 8.01
N ASP A 119 -16.79 12.94 8.69
CA ASP A 119 -18.18 12.53 8.91
C ASP A 119 -19.16 13.17 7.89
N LEU A 120 -18.65 13.76 6.81
CA LEU A 120 -19.47 14.43 5.79
C LEU A 120 -20.45 13.49 5.09
N ASN A 121 -20.15 12.19 5.07
CA ASN A 121 -21.03 11.14 4.56
C ASN A 121 -21.74 10.37 5.68
N GLY A 122 -21.87 10.97 6.85
CA GLY A 122 -22.46 10.38 8.05
C GLY A 122 -21.46 9.63 8.92
N PRO A 123 -21.86 9.29 10.15
CA PRO A 123 -20.99 8.63 11.10
C PRO A 123 -20.56 7.24 10.62
N ALA A 124 -19.29 6.91 10.85
CA ALA A 124 -18.75 5.59 10.54
C ALA A 124 -19.27 4.54 11.55
N THR A 125 -19.58 3.36 11.06
CA THR A 125 -19.92 2.18 11.85
C THR A 125 -18.97 1.06 11.52
N ASN A 126 -18.38 0.44 12.55
CA ASN A 126 -17.56 -0.77 12.38
C ASN A 126 -18.46 -1.95 12.02
N ILE A 127 -18.04 -2.69 11.01
CA ILE A 127 -18.68 -3.93 10.55
C ILE A 127 -17.65 -5.05 10.47
N ALA A 128 -18.08 -6.27 10.21
CA ALA A 128 -17.14 -7.38 10.07
C ALA A 128 -16.12 -7.10 8.94
N ASN A 129 -14.83 -7.13 9.28
CA ASN A 129 -13.68 -6.88 8.39
C ASN A 129 -13.64 -5.48 7.75
N GLY A 130 -14.31 -4.47 8.34
CA GLY A 130 -14.30 -3.16 7.74
C GLY A 130 -15.16 -2.10 8.42
N ILE A 131 -15.49 -1.07 7.63
CA ILE A 131 -16.30 0.07 8.08
C ILE A 131 -17.34 0.46 7.03
N ARG A 132 -18.35 1.16 7.49
CA ARG A 132 -19.45 1.68 6.67
C ARG A 132 -19.90 3.03 7.18
N ASN A 133 -20.21 3.96 6.26
CA ASN A 133 -20.99 5.17 6.52
C ASN A 133 -22.26 5.16 5.66
N ASN A 134 -22.96 6.29 5.51
CA ASN A 134 -24.19 6.33 4.73
C ASN A 134 -23.96 6.16 3.21
N ARG A 135 -22.74 6.33 2.71
CA ARG A 135 -22.44 6.33 1.28
C ARG A 135 -21.53 5.20 0.84
N PHE A 136 -20.60 4.81 1.69
CA PHE A 136 -19.55 3.88 1.35
C PHE A 136 -19.46 2.74 2.35
N GLU A 137 -19.10 1.59 1.84
CA GLU A 137 -18.63 0.45 2.62
C GLU A 137 -17.22 0.09 2.16
N ALA A 138 -16.34 -0.18 3.11
CA ALA A 138 -14.99 -0.62 2.85
C ALA A 138 -14.69 -1.88 3.66
N LEU A 139 -14.26 -2.95 2.98
CA LEU A 139 -14.00 -4.26 3.57
C LEU A 139 -12.62 -4.77 3.18
N PHE A 140 -11.89 -5.33 4.14
CA PHE A 140 -10.72 -6.13 3.82
C PHE A 140 -11.14 -7.44 3.13
N VAL A 141 -10.45 -7.74 2.04
CA VAL A 141 -10.45 -9.08 1.41
C VAL A 141 -9.17 -9.75 1.88
N ASN A 142 -9.31 -10.77 2.71
CA ASN A 142 -8.17 -11.44 3.33
C ASN A 142 -7.75 -12.67 2.52
N ASP A 143 -6.46 -13.01 2.62
CA ASP A 143 -5.97 -14.34 2.22
C ASP A 143 -6.35 -15.42 3.25
N ALA A 144 -5.88 -16.65 3.04
CA ALA A 144 -6.18 -17.79 3.90
C ALA A 144 -5.60 -17.66 5.33
N ASP A 145 -4.56 -16.85 5.49
CA ASP A 145 -3.84 -16.62 6.75
C ASP A 145 -4.35 -15.40 7.51
N GLY A 146 -5.32 -14.65 6.94
CA GLY A 146 -5.94 -13.47 7.56
C GLY A 146 -5.22 -12.15 7.26
N TYR A 147 -4.24 -12.15 6.36
CA TYR A 147 -3.61 -10.92 5.90
C TYR A 147 -4.45 -10.24 4.81
N PRO A 148 -4.48 -8.89 4.76
CA PRO A 148 -5.22 -8.18 3.73
C PRO A 148 -4.57 -8.36 2.36
N ALA A 149 -5.28 -9.03 1.45
CA ALA A 149 -4.93 -9.18 0.04
C ALA A 149 -5.60 -8.11 -0.83
N GLY A 150 -6.66 -7.46 -0.32
CA GLY A 150 -7.36 -6.38 -1.01
C GLY A 150 -8.22 -5.55 -0.07
N LEU A 151 -8.58 -4.36 -0.55
CA LEU A 151 -9.60 -3.49 0.05
C LEU A 151 -10.72 -3.31 -0.97
N LYS A 152 -11.88 -3.88 -0.69
CA LYS A 152 -13.09 -3.71 -1.49
C LYS A 152 -13.85 -2.49 -0.98
N ILE A 153 -14.12 -1.54 -1.88
CA ILE A 153 -14.88 -0.33 -1.59
C ILE A 153 -16.13 -0.36 -2.45
N THR A 154 -17.29 -0.10 -1.83
CA THR A 154 -18.61 -0.19 -2.48
C THR A 154 -19.41 1.08 -2.23
N ALA A 155 -20.05 1.61 -3.26
CA ALA A 155 -21.06 2.67 -3.15
C ALA A 155 -22.41 2.06 -2.74
N LEU A 156 -23.07 2.62 -1.70
CA LEU A 156 -24.23 2.03 -1.06
C LEU A 156 -25.58 2.47 -1.65
N GLY A 157 -25.58 3.46 -2.55
CA GLY A 157 -26.81 3.97 -3.14
C GLY A 157 -26.60 4.56 -4.52
N ASP A 158 -27.71 4.93 -5.15
CA ASP A 158 -27.72 5.75 -6.34
C ASP A 158 -27.67 7.22 -5.89
N TYR A 159 -26.64 7.94 -6.31
CA TYR A 159 -26.43 9.33 -5.89
C TYR A 159 -26.34 10.24 -7.10
N ASP A 160 -27.17 11.28 -7.14
CA ASP A 160 -26.95 12.41 -8.03
C ASP A 160 -26.00 13.43 -7.38
N LYS A 161 -25.52 14.40 -8.13
CA LYS A 161 -24.61 15.43 -7.63
C LYS A 161 -25.22 16.36 -6.58
N ASN A 162 -26.56 16.34 -6.44
CA ASN A 162 -27.30 17.17 -5.48
C ASN A 162 -27.66 16.38 -4.21
N SER A 163 -27.29 15.08 -4.13
CA SER A 163 -27.56 14.28 -2.95
C SER A 163 -26.81 14.83 -1.73
N ALA A 164 -27.41 14.71 -0.56
CA ALA A 164 -26.74 15.07 0.70
C ALA A 164 -25.44 14.26 0.89
N GLY A 165 -24.42 14.89 1.47
CA GLY A 165 -23.09 14.35 1.64
C GLY A 165 -22.15 14.77 0.51
N THR A 166 -20.95 14.21 0.46
CA THR A 166 -19.95 14.49 -0.56
C THR A 166 -19.82 13.35 -1.57
N ASN A 167 -19.35 13.65 -2.77
CA ASN A 167 -19.03 12.65 -3.79
C ASN A 167 -17.66 12.00 -3.58
N SER A 168 -17.02 12.31 -2.47
CA SER A 168 -15.70 11.80 -2.10
C SER A 168 -15.65 11.50 -0.61
N ASP A 169 -14.68 10.68 -0.24
CA ASP A 169 -14.27 10.44 1.15
C ASP A 169 -12.82 9.93 1.13
N THR A 170 -12.24 9.75 2.30
CA THR A 170 -10.91 9.16 2.42
C THR A 170 -10.94 8.06 3.47
N ILE A 171 -10.53 6.86 3.09
CA ILE A 171 -10.29 5.78 4.03
C ILE A 171 -8.88 5.93 4.58
N VAL A 172 -8.77 5.86 5.89
CA VAL A 172 -7.51 5.87 6.61
C VAL A 172 -7.26 4.49 7.21
N LEU A 173 -6.15 3.88 6.86
CA LEU A 173 -5.67 2.61 7.42
C LEU A 173 -4.54 2.89 8.39
N LEU A 174 -4.66 2.39 9.62
CA LEU A 174 -3.70 2.63 10.71
C LEU A 174 -3.25 1.31 11.33
N SER A 175 -1.95 1.16 11.53
CA SER A 175 -1.38 0.11 12.39
C SER A 175 -0.09 0.62 13.03
N GLY A 176 -0.11 0.85 14.33
CA GLY A 176 1.00 1.47 15.05
C GLY A 176 1.35 2.85 14.46
N ARG A 177 2.56 2.95 13.87
CA ARG A 177 3.04 4.18 13.20
C ARG A 177 2.75 4.21 11.70
N ILE A 178 2.19 3.14 11.16
CA ILE A 178 1.85 3.05 9.74
C ILE A 178 0.51 3.74 9.52
N ARG A 179 0.47 4.64 8.53
CA ARG A 179 -0.74 5.33 8.08
C ARG A 179 -0.77 5.36 6.56
N LEU A 180 -1.84 4.83 5.97
CA LEU A 180 -2.15 4.98 4.56
C LEU A 180 -3.50 5.65 4.38
N GLU A 181 -3.65 6.41 3.30
CA GLU A 181 -4.89 7.08 2.93
C GLU A 181 -5.29 6.71 1.51
N ILE A 182 -6.55 6.33 1.32
CA ILE A 182 -7.13 6.00 0.02
C ILE A 182 -8.30 6.93 -0.21
N GLN A 183 -8.22 7.76 -1.23
CA GLN A 183 -9.27 8.68 -1.63
C GLN A 183 -10.35 7.93 -2.41
N ILE A 184 -11.61 8.24 -2.15
CA ILE A 184 -12.76 7.67 -2.84
C ILE A 184 -13.42 8.78 -3.64
N HIS A 185 -13.71 8.51 -4.93
CA HIS A 185 -14.41 9.43 -5.82
C HIS A 185 -15.61 8.75 -6.47
N LEU A 186 -16.75 9.45 -6.55
CA LEU A 186 -17.94 9.01 -7.27
C LEU A 186 -18.09 9.77 -8.59
N TYR A 187 -18.28 9.03 -9.68
CA TYR A 187 -18.47 9.56 -11.03
C TYR A 187 -19.80 9.14 -11.63
N ASN A 188 -20.28 9.90 -12.61
CA ASN A 188 -21.45 9.52 -13.40
C ASN A 188 -21.12 8.40 -14.38
N GLN A 189 -21.97 7.38 -14.48
CA GLN A 189 -21.84 6.35 -15.49
C GLN A 189 -22.33 6.89 -16.84
N GLY A 190 -21.50 6.83 -17.88
CA GLY A 190 -21.92 7.15 -19.25
C GLY A 190 -21.58 8.56 -19.75
N GLN A 191 -20.92 9.40 -18.99
CA GLN A 191 -20.22 10.57 -19.51
C GLN A 191 -18.82 10.13 -19.99
N ASN A 192 -18.55 10.30 -21.28
CA ASN A 192 -17.22 10.09 -21.87
C ASN A 192 -16.23 11.20 -21.47
N ASP A 193 -16.66 12.11 -20.64
CA ASP A 193 -15.86 13.23 -20.19
C ASP A 193 -15.37 12.93 -18.78
N TRP A 194 -14.09 13.01 -18.63
CA TRP A 194 -13.34 13.02 -17.36
C TRP A 194 -13.62 14.30 -16.57
N GLU A 195 -14.88 14.71 -16.49
CA GLU A 195 -15.29 15.75 -15.58
C GLU A 195 -15.20 15.20 -14.16
N LEU A 196 -14.06 15.46 -13.54
CA LEU A 196 -13.88 15.40 -12.10
C LEU A 196 -14.93 16.33 -11.46
N ASP A 197 -15.92 15.76 -10.82
CA ASP A 197 -16.93 16.50 -10.06
C ASP A 197 -16.31 16.96 -8.74
N GLY A 198 -15.62 18.06 -8.76
CA GLY A 198 -14.96 18.70 -7.64
C GLY A 198 -13.57 19.21 -8.01
N ASP A 199 -13.49 20.49 -8.32
CA ASP A 199 -12.30 21.36 -8.33
C ASP A 199 -10.96 20.74 -8.74
N ILE A 200 -10.86 20.25 -9.97
CA ILE A 200 -9.65 20.44 -10.72
C ILE A 200 -9.92 21.64 -11.63
N SER A 201 -9.52 22.81 -11.18
CA SER A 201 -9.36 23.94 -12.09
C SER A 201 -8.31 23.51 -13.11
N THR A 202 -8.74 23.22 -14.33
CA THR A 202 -7.87 23.18 -15.49
C THR A 202 -7.47 24.64 -15.79
N ASP A 203 -6.62 25.19 -14.95
CA ASP A 203 -5.86 26.36 -15.30
C ASP A 203 -4.70 25.90 -16.19
N LEU A 204 -5.05 25.55 -17.43
CA LEU A 204 -4.11 25.51 -18.53
C LEU A 204 -3.89 26.95 -18.93
N GLY A 205 -2.94 27.61 -18.23
CA GLY A 205 -2.46 28.92 -18.61
C GLY A 205 -2.11 28.95 -20.11
N GLU A 206 -2.69 29.95 -20.79
CA GLU A 206 -2.28 30.38 -22.11
C GLU A 206 -0.80 30.81 -22.15
#